data_d57283f5ea967608758ab46ccfaf4015
#
_entry.id   d57283f5ea967608758ab46ccfaf4015
#
_cell.length_a   1.000
_cell.length_b   1.000
_cell.length_c   1.000
_cell.angle_alpha   90.00
_cell.angle_beta   90.00
_cell.angle_gamma   90.00
#
_symmetry.space_group_name_H-M   'P 1'
#
loop_
_entity.id
_entity.type
_entity.pdbx_description
1 polymer ?
#
loop_
_entity_poly.entity_id
_entity_poly.type
_entity_poly.pdbx_seq_one_letter_code
_entity_poly.pdbx_strand_id
1 'polypeptide(L)'
;FAIQNRRLAEEILIKAKKKGIITEGFIKTKEPLQKSDLVIITLYPNIMRSFFINNIENFKDGAIITDVVGIKGKIINEINPIIEKSGKNIDFIFGHPMAGREKRGIDFADRKVFKNANYIIVKDEKNKKENLELLIYIIKKMGFKSISFLTEKEHDEIIAFTSQLTHAIAVALVNSDSQKYDTNKFIGDSYRDLTRIAKINEDLWSELFIGNKENLLNMIEQFENELDIIKDSLKNEDLITLKEKFIISTKRREQIE
;
A
#
# COMPACT_ATOMS: atom_id res chain seq x y z
N PHE A 1 -6.39 -13.27 -5.84
CA PHE A 1 -5.98 -14.62 -6.26
C PHE A 1 -7.21 -15.33 -6.77
N ALA A 2 -7.41 -15.27 -8.10
CA ALA A 2 -8.34 -16.15 -8.74
C ALA A 2 -7.97 -17.57 -8.33
N ILE A 3 -8.95 -18.32 -7.91
CA ILE A 3 -8.83 -19.67 -7.38
C ILE A 3 -8.29 -20.60 -8.48
N GLN A 4 -7.00 -20.51 -8.76
CA GLN A 4 -6.32 -21.54 -9.55
C GLN A 4 -6.12 -22.82 -8.75
N ASN A 5 -6.28 -22.74 -7.42
CA ASN A 5 -6.21 -23.90 -6.55
C ASN A 5 -7.28 -23.84 -5.45
N ARG A 6 -8.49 -24.30 -5.78
CA ARG A 6 -9.63 -24.38 -4.86
C ARG A 6 -9.27 -25.09 -3.54
N ARG A 7 -8.47 -26.16 -3.61
CA ARG A 7 -8.02 -26.90 -2.44
C ARG A 7 -7.20 -26.03 -1.49
N LEU A 8 -6.26 -25.23 -2.03
CA LEU A 8 -5.45 -24.30 -1.22
C LEU A 8 -6.33 -23.24 -0.55
N ALA A 9 -7.33 -22.72 -1.26
CA ALA A 9 -8.26 -21.74 -0.68
C ALA A 9 -9.07 -22.36 0.48
N GLU A 10 -9.57 -23.58 0.33
CA GLU A 10 -10.29 -24.31 1.38
C GLU A 10 -9.38 -24.56 2.61
N GLU A 11 -8.14 -24.97 2.40
CA GLU A 11 -7.15 -25.18 3.47
C GLU A 11 -6.87 -23.88 4.25
N ILE A 12 -6.71 -22.74 3.54
CA ILE A 12 -6.51 -21.42 4.16
C ILE A 12 -7.71 -21.01 4.99
N LEU A 13 -8.94 -21.20 4.49
CA LEU A 13 -10.17 -20.86 5.22
C LEU A 13 -10.33 -21.70 6.49
N ILE A 14 -10.06 -23.02 6.42
CA ILE A 14 -10.07 -23.90 7.58
C ILE A 14 -9.07 -23.43 8.63
N LYS A 15 -7.87 -23.05 8.21
CA LYS A 15 -6.81 -22.55 9.09
C LYS A 15 -7.19 -21.22 9.73
N ALA A 16 -7.75 -20.29 8.96
CA ALA A 16 -8.23 -19.00 9.45
C ALA A 16 -9.33 -19.16 10.50
N LYS A 17 -10.27 -20.07 10.28
CA LYS A 17 -11.34 -20.40 11.24
C LYS A 17 -10.77 -21.01 12.51
N LYS A 18 -9.86 -21.98 12.41
CA LYS A 18 -9.18 -22.59 13.57
C LYS A 18 -8.40 -21.57 14.42
N LYS A 19 -7.82 -20.55 13.78
CA LYS A 19 -7.12 -19.45 14.48
C LYS A 19 -8.06 -18.38 15.04
N GLY A 20 -9.37 -18.48 14.84
CA GLY A 20 -10.36 -17.49 15.27
C GLY A 20 -10.25 -16.15 14.52
N ILE A 21 -9.62 -16.13 13.33
CA ILE A 21 -9.48 -14.93 12.52
C ILE A 21 -10.78 -14.62 11.77
N ILE A 22 -11.49 -15.67 11.35
CA ILE A 22 -12.79 -15.57 10.67
C ILE A 22 -13.83 -16.43 11.37
N THR A 23 -15.09 -16.00 11.33
CA THR A 23 -16.24 -16.77 11.80
C THR A 23 -16.66 -17.80 10.76
N GLU A 24 -16.71 -17.38 9.51
CA GLU A 24 -17.11 -18.20 8.37
C GLU A 24 -16.25 -17.87 7.14
N GLY A 25 -16.07 -18.86 6.26
CA GLY A 25 -15.29 -18.73 5.04
C GLY A 25 -16.08 -19.20 3.82
N PHE A 26 -15.98 -18.46 2.71
CA PHE A 26 -16.70 -18.74 1.47
C PHE A 26 -15.72 -18.87 0.31
N ILE A 27 -15.97 -19.84 -0.58
CA ILE A 27 -15.23 -20.00 -1.84
C ILE A 27 -15.88 -19.19 -2.96
N LYS A 28 -17.18 -18.98 -2.89
CA LYS A 28 -17.94 -18.18 -3.86
C LYS A 28 -18.28 -16.82 -3.25
N THR A 29 -18.15 -15.77 -4.04
CA THR A 29 -18.34 -14.38 -3.61
C THR A 29 -19.80 -13.96 -3.46
N LYS A 30 -20.71 -14.58 -4.21
CA LYS A 30 -22.12 -14.14 -4.31
C LYS A 30 -22.81 -14.06 -2.94
N GLU A 31 -22.80 -15.13 -2.19
CA GLU A 31 -23.52 -15.20 -0.91
C GLU A 31 -23.00 -14.18 0.12
N PRO A 32 -21.67 -14.10 0.42
CA PRO A 32 -21.19 -13.13 1.38
C PRO A 32 -21.41 -11.68 0.92
N LEU A 33 -21.27 -11.36 -0.38
CA LEU A 33 -21.51 -10.01 -0.87
C LEU A 33 -22.97 -9.57 -0.72
N GLN A 34 -23.94 -10.48 -0.90
CA GLN A 34 -25.36 -10.19 -0.73
C GLN A 34 -25.78 -9.95 0.72
N LYS A 35 -24.99 -10.40 1.69
CA LYS A 35 -25.28 -10.31 3.11
C LYS A 35 -24.48 -9.25 3.87
N SER A 36 -23.38 -8.76 3.26
CA SER A 36 -22.43 -7.88 3.95
C SER A 36 -22.84 -6.42 3.88
N ASP A 37 -22.89 -5.76 5.03
CA ASP A 37 -23.09 -4.31 5.14
C ASP A 37 -21.78 -3.54 4.91
N LEU A 38 -20.63 -4.16 5.26
CA LEU A 38 -19.30 -3.64 5.02
C LEU A 38 -18.44 -4.68 4.31
N VAL A 39 -17.82 -4.30 3.20
CA VAL A 39 -16.89 -5.14 2.43
C VAL A 39 -15.52 -4.48 2.37
N ILE A 40 -14.50 -5.18 2.85
CA ILE A 40 -13.10 -4.73 2.78
C ILE A 40 -12.40 -5.52 1.68
N ILE A 41 -12.02 -4.82 0.60
CA ILE A 41 -11.35 -5.43 -0.55
C ILE A 41 -9.84 -5.48 -0.30
N THR A 42 -9.28 -6.68 -0.26
CA THR A 42 -7.83 -6.92 -0.03
C THR A 42 -7.20 -7.65 -1.22
N LEU A 43 -7.57 -7.24 -2.42
CA LEU A 43 -7.10 -7.80 -3.69
C LEU A 43 -5.92 -6.99 -4.24
N TYR A 44 -5.14 -7.61 -5.12
CA TYR A 44 -4.11 -6.91 -5.88
C TYR A 44 -4.74 -5.92 -6.88
N PRO A 45 -4.07 -4.81 -7.21
CA PRO A 45 -4.63 -3.76 -8.07
C PRO A 45 -5.21 -4.28 -9.39
N ASN A 46 -4.48 -5.13 -10.10
CA ASN A 46 -4.88 -5.62 -11.43
C ASN A 46 -6.10 -6.57 -11.39
N ILE A 47 -6.45 -7.12 -10.23
CA ILE A 47 -7.62 -8.01 -10.08
C ILE A 47 -8.88 -7.21 -9.76
N MET A 48 -8.75 -6.01 -9.21
CA MET A 48 -9.86 -5.18 -8.72
C MET A 48 -10.94 -4.97 -9.80
N ARG A 49 -10.52 -4.52 -10.98
CA ARG A 49 -11.45 -4.23 -12.09
C ARG A 49 -12.28 -5.46 -12.49
N SER A 50 -11.63 -6.59 -12.70
CA SER A 50 -12.33 -7.84 -13.06
C SER A 50 -13.23 -8.35 -11.95
N PHE A 51 -12.82 -8.19 -10.70
CA PHE A 51 -13.64 -8.54 -9.53
C PHE A 51 -14.94 -7.71 -9.52
N PHE A 52 -14.87 -6.41 -9.71
CA PHE A 52 -16.06 -5.55 -9.73
C PHE A 52 -16.97 -5.86 -10.92
N ILE A 53 -16.44 -6.02 -12.13
CA ILE A 53 -17.24 -6.40 -13.32
C ILE A 53 -18.04 -7.68 -13.05
N ASN A 54 -17.43 -8.68 -12.41
CA ASN A 54 -18.05 -9.98 -12.21
C ASN A 54 -18.99 -10.04 -11.00
N ASN A 55 -18.91 -9.07 -10.07
CA ASN A 55 -19.59 -9.16 -8.79
C ASN A 55 -20.45 -7.93 -8.44
N ILE A 56 -20.48 -6.89 -9.27
CA ILE A 56 -21.17 -5.64 -8.94
C ILE A 56 -22.63 -5.87 -8.55
N GLU A 57 -23.34 -6.74 -9.27
CA GLU A 57 -24.74 -7.10 -9.00
C GLU A 57 -24.94 -7.88 -7.70
N ASN A 58 -23.89 -8.47 -7.17
CA ASN A 58 -23.96 -9.27 -5.95
C ASN A 58 -23.81 -8.44 -4.66
N PHE A 59 -23.37 -7.19 -4.76
CA PHE A 59 -23.28 -6.35 -3.54
C PHE A 59 -24.69 -6.04 -3.01
N LYS A 60 -24.82 -6.07 -1.70
CA LYS A 60 -26.03 -5.66 -0.99
C LYS A 60 -26.29 -4.17 -1.25
N ASP A 61 -27.54 -3.78 -1.50
CA ASP A 61 -27.88 -2.37 -1.58
C ASP A 61 -27.64 -1.66 -0.25
N GLY A 62 -26.99 -0.50 -0.31
CA GLY A 62 -26.56 0.25 0.85
C GLY A 62 -25.24 -0.21 1.45
N ALA A 63 -24.58 -1.23 0.87
CA ALA A 63 -23.29 -1.69 1.38
C ALA A 63 -22.21 -0.61 1.28
N ILE A 64 -21.37 -0.57 2.31
CA ILE A 64 -20.14 0.22 2.35
C ILE A 64 -19.02 -0.67 1.82
N ILE A 65 -18.24 -0.15 0.89
CA ILE A 65 -17.06 -0.85 0.37
C ILE A 65 -15.84 0.00 0.69
N THR A 66 -14.76 -0.63 1.11
CA THR A 66 -13.45 0.02 1.23
C THR A 66 -12.36 -0.94 0.73
N ASP A 67 -11.20 -0.39 0.38
CA ASP A 67 -10.05 -1.15 -0.06
C ASP A 67 -8.80 -0.83 0.79
N VAL A 68 -7.73 -1.57 0.54
CA VAL A 68 -6.43 -1.37 1.20
C VAL A 68 -5.28 -1.21 0.19
N VAL A 69 -5.60 -0.92 -1.05
CA VAL A 69 -4.62 -0.83 -2.14
C VAL A 69 -3.70 0.37 -1.97
N GLY A 70 -2.42 0.21 -2.28
CA GLY A 70 -1.39 1.23 -2.13
C GLY A 70 -1.34 2.32 -3.23
N ILE A 71 -2.26 2.31 -4.20
CA ILE A 71 -2.41 3.33 -5.24
C ILE A 71 -3.89 3.66 -5.40
N LYS A 72 -4.24 4.90 -5.77
CA LYS A 72 -5.64 5.33 -5.82
C LYS A 72 -6.11 5.80 -7.20
N GLY A 73 -5.36 6.62 -7.89
CA GLY A 73 -5.78 7.17 -9.18
C GLY A 73 -6.21 6.09 -10.17
N LYS A 74 -5.37 5.07 -10.40
CA LYS A 74 -5.73 3.93 -11.25
C LYS A 74 -6.99 3.22 -10.79
N ILE A 75 -7.10 2.91 -9.49
CA ILE A 75 -8.22 2.13 -8.94
C ILE A 75 -9.53 2.91 -9.05
N ILE A 76 -9.54 4.18 -8.69
CA ILE A 76 -10.71 5.06 -8.78
C ILE A 76 -11.20 5.16 -10.23
N ASN A 77 -10.29 5.40 -11.17
CA ASN A 77 -10.60 5.53 -12.59
C ASN A 77 -11.13 4.22 -13.22
N GLU A 78 -10.76 3.07 -12.69
CA GLU A 78 -11.23 1.78 -13.16
C GLU A 78 -12.55 1.34 -12.51
N ILE A 79 -12.81 1.70 -11.26
CA ILE A 79 -13.92 1.16 -10.47
C ILE A 79 -15.14 2.08 -10.50
N ASN A 80 -14.97 3.41 -10.36
CA ASN A 80 -16.11 4.34 -10.35
C ASN A 80 -17.02 4.21 -11.58
N PRO A 81 -16.51 4.09 -12.84
CA PRO A 81 -17.37 3.90 -13.99
C PRO A 81 -18.19 2.60 -13.94
N ILE A 82 -17.66 1.53 -13.31
CA ILE A 82 -18.39 0.27 -13.17
C ILE A 82 -19.54 0.45 -12.18
N ILE A 83 -19.31 1.10 -11.06
CA ILE A 83 -20.33 1.39 -10.04
C ILE A 83 -21.43 2.27 -10.65
N GLU A 84 -21.08 3.37 -11.30
CA GLU A 84 -22.01 4.30 -11.91
C GLU A 84 -22.88 3.61 -12.97
N LYS A 85 -22.27 2.84 -13.86
CA LYS A 85 -22.99 2.11 -14.93
C LYS A 85 -23.95 1.06 -14.38
N SER A 86 -23.63 0.44 -13.24
CA SER A 86 -24.49 -0.60 -12.65
C SER A 86 -25.75 -0.05 -12.00
N GLY A 87 -25.76 1.22 -11.61
CA GLY A 87 -26.85 1.84 -10.85
C GLY A 87 -27.01 1.27 -9.43
N LYS A 88 -26.07 0.45 -8.93
CA LYS A 88 -26.12 -0.11 -7.57
C LYS A 88 -25.95 0.99 -6.53
N ASN A 89 -26.81 0.97 -5.52
CA ASN A 89 -26.68 1.85 -4.36
C ASN A 89 -25.64 1.29 -3.39
N ILE A 90 -24.37 1.52 -3.68
CA ILE A 90 -23.22 1.18 -2.81
C ILE A 90 -22.37 2.42 -2.59
N ASP A 91 -21.65 2.47 -1.48
CA ASP A 91 -20.76 3.56 -1.12
C ASP A 91 -19.33 3.06 -1.04
N PHE A 92 -18.49 3.42 -2.02
CA PHE A 92 -17.09 3.02 -2.03
C PHE A 92 -16.22 4.14 -1.42
N ILE A 93 -15.71 3.91 -0.23
CA ILE A 93 -14.80 4.80 0.49
C ILE A 93 -13.38 4.25 0.31
N PHE A 94 -12.61 4.85 -0.57
CA PHE A 94 -11.25 4.43 -0.87
C PHE A 94 -10.32 4.67 0.30
N GLY A 95 -9.60 3.62 0.74
CA GLY A 95 -8.75 3.64 1.91
C GLY A 95 -7.36 3.07 1.68
N HIS A 96 -6.40 3.48 2.50
CA HIS A 96 -5.05 2.92 2.47
C HIS A 96 -4.46 2.86 3.89
N PRO A 97 -4.39 1.70 4.52
CA PRO A 97 -3.67 1.53 5.78
C PRO A 97 -2.16 1.63 5.53
N MET A 98 -1.49 2.60 6.17
CA MET A 98 -0.02 2.73 6.14
C MET A 98 0.61 1.68 7.06
N ALA A 99 0.30 0.43 6.79
CA ALA A 99 0.68 -0.73 7.60
C ALA A 99 0.91 -1.93 6.69
N GLY A 100 2.06 -2.57 6.80
CA GLY A 100 2.41 -3.74 6.01
C GLY A 100 3.52 -4.56 6.65
N ARG A 101 3.74 -5.74 6.11
CA ARG A 101 4.84 -6.63 6.48
C ARG A 101 5.39 -7.31 5.22
N GLU A 102 6.67 -7.62 5.26
CA GLU A 102 7.38 -8.34 4.20
C GLU A 102 7.08 -9.86 4.19
N LYS A 103 6.05 -10.30 4.95
CA LYS A 103 5.65 -11.70 5.10
C LYS A 103 4.26 -11.93 4.52
N ARG A 104 4.07 -13.10 3.88
CA ARG A 104 2.82 -13.47 3.22
C ARG A 104 2.13 -14.64 3.95
N GLY A 105 0.80 -14.67 3.85
CA GLY A 105 -0.03 -15.79 4.26
C GLY A 105 -0.58 -15.69 5.67
N ILE A 106 -1.57 -16.55 5.93
CA ILE A 106 -2.36 -16.56 7.15
C ILE A 106 -1.55 -16.79 8.44
N ASP A 107 -0.37 -17.42 8.33
CA ASP A 107 0.49 -17.66 9.48
C ASP A 107 1.15 -16.39 10.04
N PHE A 108 1.25 -15.37 9.21
CA PHE A 108 1.83 -14.09 9.56
C PHE A 108 0.78 -13.01 9.84
N ALA A 109 -0.51 -13.37 9.82
CA ALA A 109 -1.59 -12.45 10.18
C ALA A 109 -1.46 -12.05 11.65
N ASP A 110 -1.34 -10.73 11.90
CA ASP A 110 -1.21 -10.18 13.25
C ASP A 110 -1.84 -8.78 13.28
N ARG A 111 -2.89 -8.63 14.10
CA ARG A 111 -3.59 -7.34 14.27
C ARG A 111 -2.69 -6.22 14.79
N LYS A 112 -1.56 -6.55 15.41
CA LYS A 112 -0.61 -5.55 15.94
C LYS A 112 0.01 -4.69 14.85
N VAL A 113 -0.02 -5.12 13.58
CA VAL A 113 0.49 -4.33 12.44
C VAL A 113 -0.22 -2.98 12.30
N PHE A 114 -1.47 -2.89 12.74
CA PHE A 114 -2.27 -1.65 12.67
C PHE A 114 -2.03 -0.71 13.85
N LYS A 115 -1.46 -1.21 14.95
CA LYS A 115 -1.27 -0.41 16.14
C LYS A 115 -0.28 0.74 15.88
N ASN A 116 -0.75 1.95 16.12
CA ASN A 116 0.01 3.20 15.90
C ASN A 116 0.34 3.50 14.42
N ALA A 117 -0.19 2.74 13.46
CA ALA A 117 -0.08 3.07 12.05
C ALA A 117 -1.01 4.24 11.67
N ASN A 118 -0.72 4.89 10.55
CA ASN A 118 -1.59 5.91 9.97
C ASN A 118 -2.54 5.25 8.96
N TYR A 119 -3.69 5.87 8.74
CA TYR A 119 -4.64 5.46 7.71
C TYR A 119 -4.96 6.65 6.80
N ILE A 120 -5.00 6.43 5.50
CA ILE A 120 -5.40 7.46 4.54
C ILE A 120 -6.77 7.11 3.99
N ILE A 121 -7.68 8.08 3.97
CA ILE A 121 -8.95 8.02 3.26
C ILE A 121 -8.87 9.01 2.10
N VAL A 122 -9.18 8.53 0.90
CA VAL A 122 -9.28 9.42 -0.26
C VAL A 122 -10.66 10.07 -0.25
N LYS A 123 -10.67 11.41 -0.30
CA LYS A 123 -11.91 12.20 -0.29
C LYS A 123 -12.70 11.96 -1.58
N ASP A 124 -13.97 11.64 -1.42
CA ASP A 124 -14.96 11.66 -2.48
C ASP A 124 -16.24 12.33 -1.93
N GLU A 125 -16.68 13.38 -2.59
CA GLU A 125 -17.90 14.13 -2.18
C GLU A 125 -19.17 13.28 -2.29
N LYS A 126 -19.11 12.17 -3.05
CA LYS A 126 -20.22 11.20 -3.17
C LYS A 126 -20.40 10.34 -1.93
N ASN A 127 -19.38 10.23 -1.08
CA ASN A 127 -19.46 9.39 0.11
C ASN A 127 -20.47 9.94 1.12
N LYS A 128 -21.32 9.05 1.62
CA LYS A 128 -22.31 9.40 2.65
C LYS A 128 -21.60 9.64 3.98
N LYS A 129 -21.97 10.72 4.63
CA LYS A 129 -21.35 11.14 5.90
C LYS A 129 -21.42 10.07 6.98
N GLU A 130 -22.59 9.44 7.14
CA GLU A 130 -22.80 8.36 8.10
C GLU A 130 -21.92 7.13 7.85
N ASN A 131 -21.70 6.79 6.58
CA ASN A 131 -20.84 5.65 6.20
C ASN A 131 -19.36 5.96 6.46
N LEU A 132 -18.95 7.18 6.16
CA LEU A 132 -17.60 7.66 6.46
C LEU A 132 -17.34 7.67 7.98
N GLU A 133 -18.29 8.18 8.77
CA GLU A 133 -18.19 8.17 10.24
C GLU A 133 -18.08 6.74 10.80
N LEU A 134 -18.87 5.81 10.27
CA LEU A 134 -18.79 4.40 10.65
C LEU A 134 -17.42 3.79 10.30
N LEU A 135 -16.91 4.03 9.09
CA LEU A 135 -15.59 3.53 8.69
C LEU A 135 -14.48 4.12 9.58
N ILE A 136 -14.51 5.42 9.87
CA ILE A 136 -13.60 6.10 10.79
C ILE A 136 -13.63 5.45 12.18
N TYR A 137 -14.83 5.16 12.71
CA TYR A 137 -14.98 4.47 13.98
C TYR A 137 -14.30 3.11 13.97
N ILE A 138 -14.52 2.31 12.91
CA ILE A 138 -13.92 0.98 12.75
C ILE A 138 -12.38 1.08 12.69
N ILE A 139 -11.84 1.99 11.88
CA ILE A 139 -10.39 2.21 11.74
C ILE A 139 -9.76 2.56 13.11
N LYS A 140 -10.40 3.44 13.88
CA LYS A 140 -9.94 3.77 15.24
C LYS A 140 -9.96 2.55 16.17
N LYS A 141 -10.99 1.72 16.09
CA LYS A 141 -11.10 0.46 16.88
C LYS A 141 -10.05 -0.58 16.47
N MET A 142 -9.58 -0.57 15.23
CA MET A 142 -8.46 -1.40 14.78
C MET A 142 -7.10 -0.97 15.37
N GLY A 143 -7.01 0.24 15.95
CA GLY A 143 -5.82 0.74 16.64
C GLY A 143 -4.93 1.67 15.82
N PHE A 144 -5.42 2.19 14.71
CA PHE A 144 -4.70 3.22 13.95
C PHE A 144 -4.56 4.51 14.76
N LYS A 145 -3.38 5.15 14.67
CA LYS A 145 -3.02 6.36 15.41
C LYS A 145 -3.71 7.60 14.84
N SER A 146 -3.71 7.70 13.52
CA SER A 146 -4.24 8.87 12.81
C SER A 146 -4.96 8.48 11.53
N ILE A 147 -5.88 9.36 11.09
CA ILE A 147 -6.57 9.25 9.80
C ILE A 147 -6.34 10.57 9.08
N SER A 148 -5.77 10.49 7.89
CA SER A 148 -5.56 11.63 6.99
C SER A 148 -6.53 11.55 5.82
N PHE A 149 -6.99 12.71 5.35
CA PHE A 149 -7.87 12.83 4.19
C PHE A 149 -7.10 13.51 3.06
N LEU A 150 -6.95 12.84 1.94
CA LEU A 150 -6.25 13.34 0.76
C LEU A 150 -7.14 13.21 -0.48
N THR A 151 -6.87 13.99 -1.50
CA THR A 151 -7.34 13.70 -2.85
C THR A 151 -6.59 12.51 -3.43
N GLU A 152 -7.09 11.89 -4.50
CA GLU A 152 -6.40 10.79 -5.18
C GLU A 152 -5.00 11.18 -5.65
N LYS A 153 -4.87 12.41 -6.17
CA LYS A 153 -3.60 12.95 -6.65
C LYS A 153 -2.60 13.14 -5.51
N GLU A 154 -2.99 13.81 -4.43
CA GLU A 154 -2.15 14.01 -3.24
C GLU A 154 -1.71 12.65 -2.64
N HIS A 155 -2.63 11.67 -2.62
CA HIS A 155 -2.31 10.32 -2.16
C HIS A 155 -1.21 9.70 -3.00
N ASP A 156 -1.37 9.65 -4.33
CA ASP A 156 -0.43 8.95 -5.20
C ASP A 156 0.93 9.68 -5.28
N GLU A 157 0.96 11.01 -5.20
CA GLU A 157 2.19 11.79 -5.08
C GLU A 157 2.95 11.49 -3.78
N ILE A 158 2.28 11.52 -2.62
CA ILE A 158 2.97 11.28 -1.33
C ILE A 158 3.42 9.82 -1.20
N ILE A 159 2.64 8.87 -1.72
CA ILE A 159 3.00 7.44 -1.71
C ILE A 159 4.18 7.16 -2.65
N ALA A 160 4.26 7.84 -3.78
CA ALA A 160 5.43 7.74 -4.66
C ALA A 160 6.72 8.11 -3.91
N PHE A 161 6.70 9.17 -3.11
CA PHE A 161 7.86 9.61 -2.33
C PHE A 161 8.13 8.74 -1.09
N THR A 162 7.12 8.58 -0.22
CA THR A 162 7.31 8.01 1.11
C THR A 162 7.37 6.49 1.14
N SER A 163 6.91 5.83 0.07
CA SER A 163 6.84 4.38 -0.02
C SER A 163 7.53 3.82 -1.27
N GLN A 164 7.09 4.20 -2.47
CA GLN A 164 7.56 3.56 -3.70
C GLN A 164 9.03 3.89 -3.99
N LEU A 165 9.44 5.15 -3.88
CA LEU A 165 10.83 5.55 -4.04
C LEU A 165 11.75 4.84 -3.03
N THR A 166 11.33 4.74 -1.77
CA THR A 166 12.14 4.07 -0.73
C THR A 166 12.38 2.59 -1.05
N HIS A 167 11.36 1.90 -1.60
CA HIS A 167 11.53 0.52 -2.05
C HIS A 167 12.39 0.42 -3.31
N ALA A 168 12.25 1.34 -4.26
CA ALA A 168 13.11 1.39 -5.45
C ALA A 168 14.58 1.57 -5.07
N ILE A 169 14.89 2.49 -4.15
CA ILE A 169 16.24 2.73 -3.63
C ILE A 169 16.79 1.48 -2.93
N ALA A 170 16.01 0.85 -2.07
CA ALA A 170 16.44 -0.35 -1.35
C ALA A 170 16.78 -1.51 -2.32
N VAL A 171 15.95 -1.73 -3.33
CA VAL A 171 16.16 -2.75 -4.37
C VAL A 171 17.40 -2.40 -5.21
N ALA A 172 17.54 -1.14 -5.65
CA ALA A 172 18.68 -0.70 -6.43
C ALA A 172 19.98 -0.83 -5.63
N LEU A 173 19.97 -0.45 -4.34
CA LEU A 173 21.13 -0.58 -3.46
C LEU A 173 21.60 -2.03 -3.32
N VAL A 174 20.67 -2.97 -3.09
CA VAL A 174 21.03 -4.40 -2.99
C VAL A 174 21.55 -4.92 -4.32
N ASN A 175 20.91 -4.56 -5.44
CA ASN A 175 21.31 -5.02 -6.77
C ASN A 175 22.62 -4.39 -7.27
N SER A 176 23.06 -3.27 -6.67
CA SER A 176 24.36 -2.65 -7.01
C SER A 176 25.55 -3.35 -6.38
N ASP A 177 25.34 -4.35 -5.52
CA ASP A 177 26.43 -5.14 -4.97
C ASP A 177 27.15 -5.91 -6.08
N SER A 178 28.43 -5.61 -6.27
CA SER A 178 29.29 -6.27 -7.28
C SER A 178 29.59 -7.75 -6.97
N GLN A 179 29.21 -8.24 -5.78
CA GLN A 179 29.49 -9.58 -5.27
C GLN A 179 31.01 -9.92 -5.25
N LYS A 180 31.85 -8.91 -5.31
CA LYS A 180 33.32 -9.08 -5.24
C LYS A 180 33.76 -9.57 -3.86
N TYR A 181 33.03 -9.21 -2.82
CA TYR A 181 33.28 -9.58 -1.43
C TYR A 181 32.05 -10.29 -0.83
N ASP A 182 32.25 -11.05 0.25
CA ASP A 182 31.14 -11.59 1.03
C ASP A 182 30.53 -10.44 1.90
N THR A 183 29.64 -9.69 1.27
CA THR A 183 29.03 -8.49 1.82
C THR A 183 28.41 -8.75 3.19
N ASN A 184 27.88 -9.95 3.45
CA ASN A 184 27.28 -10.31 4.73
C ASN A 184 28.21 -10.16 5.94
N LYS A 185 29.53 -10.27 5.73
CA LYS A 185 30.53 -10.13 6.79
C LYS A 185 30.79 -8.69 7.21
N PHE A 186 30.36 -7.72 6.40
CA PHE A 186 30.72 -6.31 6.55
C PHE A 186 29.52 -5.38 6.77
N ILE A 187 28.29 -5.90 6.74
CA ILE A 187 27.07 -5.08 6.89
C ILE A 187 26.89 -4.66 8.35
N GLY A 188 26.70 -3.34 8.54
CA GLY A 188 26.26 -2.72 9.79
C GLY A 188 24.75 -2.44 9.80
N ASP A 189 24.29 -1.79 10.85
CA ASP A 189 22.86 -1.48 11.04
C ASP A 189 22.33 -0.56 9.94
N SER A 190 23.10 0.44 9.52
CA SER A 190 22.70 1.35 8.44
C SER A 190 22.34 0.62 7.14
N TYR A 191 23.15 -0.37 6.74
CA TYR A 191 22.86 -1.16 5.54
C TYR A 191 21.62 -2.04 5.76
N ARG A 192 21.47 -2.69 6.93
CA ARG A 192 20.31 -3.52 7.25
C ARG A 192 19.03 -2.71 7.25
N ASP A 193 19.03 -1.52 7.84
CA ASP A 193 17.86 -0.65 7.90
C ASP A 193 17.42 -0.18 6.51
N LEU A 194 18.37 0.29 5.68
CA LEU A 194 18.09 0.75 4.33
C LEU A 194 17.63 -0.38 3.39
N THR A 195 18.13 -1.61 3.57
CA THR A 195 17.85 -2.72 2.67
C THR A 195 16.77 -3.69 3.17
N ARG A 196 16.25 -3.50 4.39
CA ARG A 196 15.22 -4.36 4.98
C ARG A 196 14.03 -4.57 4.06
N ILE A 197 13.58 -3.52 3.40
CA ILE A 197 12.43 -3.52 2.50
C ILE A 197 12.75 -4.00 1.07
N ALA A 198 14.01 -4.30 0.75
CA ALA A 198 14.39 -4.89 -0.53
C ALA A 198 13.91 -6.33 -0.70
N LYS A 199 13.54 -7.02 0.40
CA LYS A 199 12.83 -8.30 0.35
C LYS A 199 11.38 -8.07 -0.04
N ILE A 200 11.16 -7.86 -1.31
CA ILE A 200 9.93 -7.34 -1.89
C ILE A 200 9.00 -8.46 -2.39
N ASN A 201 7.71 -8.19 -2.43
CA ASN A 201 6.74 -9.01 -3.14
C ASN A 201 6.70 -8.55 -4.61
N GLU A 202 7.37 -9.28 -5.48
CA GLU A 202 7.58 -8.93 -6.89
C GLU A 202 6.28 -8.70 -7.66
N ASP A 203 5.25 -9.52 -7.43
CA ASP A 203 3.97 -9.40 -8.10
C ASP A 203 3.23 -8.11 -7.68
N LEU A 204 3.12 -7.89 -6.37
CA LEU A 204 2.42 -6.71 -5.84
C LEU A 204 3.15 -5.41 -6.20
N TRP A 205 4.46 -5.36 -5.99
CA TRP A 205 5.21 -4.12 -6.16
C TRP A 205 5.39 -3.70 -7.61
N SER A 206 5.48 -4.66 -8.55
CA SER A 206 5.45 -4.33 -9.98
C SER A 206 4.12 -3.70 -10.38
N GLU A 207 2.98 -4.19 -9.86
CA GLU A 207 1.68 -3.58 -10.10
C GLU A 207 1.57 -2.17 -9.49
N LEU A 208 2.08 -1.97 -8.27
CA LEU A 208 2.08 -0.66 -7.60
C LEU A 208 2.97 0.36 -8.32
N PHE A 209 4.15 -0.04 -8.78
CA PHE A 209 5.08 0.83 -9.50
C PHE A 209 4.50 1.26 -10.85
N ILE A 210 4.01 0.31 -11.63
CA ILE A 210 3.41 0.60 -12.94
C ILE A 210 2.11 1.40 -12.77
N GLY A 211 1.32 1.10 -11.74
CA GLY A 211 0.04 1.79 -11.47
C GLY A 211 0.20 3.25 -11.04
N ASN A 212 1.40 3.67 -10.62
CA ASN A 212 1.72 5.05 -10.20
C ASN A 212 3.02 5.56 -10.88
N LYS A 213 3.30 5.06 -12.09
CA LYS A 213 4.61 5.23 -12.74
C LYS A 213 5.03 6.68 -12.94
N GLU A 214 4.14 7.58 -13.30
CA GLU A 214 4.48 8.98 -13.58
C GLU A 214 4.98 9.69 -12.32
N ASN A 215 4.26 9.52 -11.20
CA ASN A 215 4.69 10.07 -9.92
C ASN A 215 6.01 9.44 -9.44
N LEU A 216 6.14 8.12 -9.59
CA LEU A 216 7.37 7.43 -9.17
C LEU A 216 8.58 7.86 -10.02
N LEU A 217 8.43 7.99 -11.34
CA LEU A 217 9.50 8.48 -12.22
C LEU A 217 9.96 9.88 -11.81
N ASN A 218 9.02 10.78 -11.56
CA ASN A 218 9.35 12.13 -11.08
C ASN A 218 10.12 12.10 -9.73
N MET A 219 9.73 11.22 -8.80
CA MET A 219 10.44 11.08 -7.53
C MET A 219 11.83 10.47 -7.70
N ILE A 220 12.01 9.54 -8.63
CA ILE A 220 13.32 8.96 -8.96
C ILE A 220 14.23 10.05 -9.54
N GLU A 221 13.76 10.83 -10.50
CA GLU A 221 14.53 11.94 -11.09
C GLU A 221 14.96 12.97 -10.03
N GLN A 222 14.08 13.34 -9.11
CA GLN A 222 14.44 14.24 -8.00
C GLN A 222 15.49 13.61 -7.09
N PHE A 223 15.40 12.33 -6.80
CA PHE A 223 16.40 11.62 -6.00
C PHE A 223 17.75 11.52 -6.72
N GLU A 224 17.75 11.21 -8.02
CA GLU A 224 18.95 11.16 -8.84
C GLU A 224 19.66 12.52 -8.87
N ASN A 225 18.91 13.62 -8.99
CA ASN A 225 19.48 14.98 -8.94
C ASN A 225 20.17 15.25 -7.59
N GLU A 226 19.58 14.87 -6.46
CA GLU A 226 20.21 15.02 -5.15
C GLU A 226 21.44 14.11 -5.01
N LEU A 227 21.43 12.91 -5.58
CA LEU A 227 22.57 12.01 -5.59
C LEU A 227 23.69 12.53 -6.50
N ASP A 228 23.35 13.13 -7.64
CA ASP A 228 24.33 13.76 -8.54
C ASP A 228 25.03 14.94 -7.89
N ILE A 229 24.35 15.76 -7.08
CA ILE A 229 24.99 16.83 -6.32
C ILE A 229 26.06 16.26 -5.37
N ILE A 230 25.75 15.18 -4.65
CA ILE A 230 26.73 14.52 -3.76
C ILE A 230 27.90 13.96 -4.58
N LYS A 231 27.61 13.29 -5.69
CA LYS A 231 28.62 12.72 -6.59
C LYS A 231 29.55 13.77 -7.17
N ASP A 232 29.01 14.89 -7.62
CA ASP A 232 29.83 15.98 -8.22
C ASP A 232 30.60 16.73 -7.15
N SER A 233 30.06 16.92 -5.96
CA SER A 233 30.82 17.46 -4.82
C SER A 233 32.00 16.56 -4.45
N LEU A 234 31.84 15.25 -4.50
CA LEU A 234 32.96 14.31 -4.27
C LEU A 234 34.03 14.40 -5.36
N LYS A 235 33.63 14.48 -6.65
CA LYS A 235 34.57 14.61 -7.77
C LYS A 235 35.41 15.90 -7.70
N ASN A 236 34.78 16.98 -7.23
CA ASN A 236 35.40 18.31 -7.17
C ASN A 236 36.00 18.61 -5.78
N GLU A 237 35.99 17.68 -4.84
CA GLU A 237 36.42 17.83 -3.44
C GLU A 237 35.74 19.03 -2.73
N ASP A 238 34.47 19.32 -3.13
CA ASP A 238 33.69 20.43 -2.59
C ASP A 238 33.10 20.10 -1.21
N LEU A 239 33.90 20.33 -0.19
CA LEU A 239 33.51 20.11 1.21
C LEU A 239 32.41 21.07 1.68
N ILE A 240 32.26 22.24 1.06
CA ILE A 240 31.28 23.24 1.46
C ILE A 240 29.88 22.71 1.10
N THR A 241 29.68 22.38 -0.16
CA THR A 241 28.38 21.81 -0.63
C THR A 241 28.03 20.53 0.08
N LEU A 242 28.99 19.62 0.32
CA LEU A 242 28.72 18.39 1.09
C LEU A 242 28.21 18.69 2.51
N LYS A 243 28.87 19.60 3.23
CA LYS A 243 28.44 19.99 4.58
C LYS A 243 27.05 20.62 4.59
N GLU A 244 26.76 21.51 3.63
CA GLU A 244 25.45 22.12 3.49
C GLU A 244 24.35 21.05 3.30
N LYS A 245 24.56 20.07 2.42
CA LYS A 245 23.61 18.97 2.20
C LYS A 245 23.39 18.15 3.47
N PHE A 246 24.44 17.85 4.24
CA PHE A 246 24.32 17.12 5.51
C PHE A 246 23.54 17.92 6.55
N ILE A 247 23.78 19.22 6.67
CA ILE A 247 23.06 20.10 7.60
C ILE A 247 21.57 20.16 7.22
N ILE A 248 21.26 20.30 5.92
CA ILE A 248 19.86 20.33 5.44
C ILE A 248 19.16 19.03 5.75
N SER A 249 19.79 17.88 5.47
CA SER A 249 19.18 16.57 5.74
C SER A 249 18.93 16.34 7.23
N THR A 250 19.88 16.72 8.09
CA THR A 250 19.74 16.65 9.55
C THR A 250 18.52 17.46 10.03
N LYS A 251 18.44 18.73 9.63
CA LYS A 251 17.32 19.61 10.01
C LYS A 251 15.97 19.07 9.54
N ARG A 252 15.89 18.53 8.32
CA ARG A 252 14.65 17.92 7.80
C ARG A 252 14.29 16.66 8.58
N ARG A 253 15.26 15.84 8.94
CA ARG A 253 15.02 14.60 9.70
C ARG A 253 14.51 14.88 11.12
N GLU A 254 15.05 15.91 11.78
CA GLU A 254 14.58 16.36 13.10
C GLU A 254 13.10 16.80 13.10
N GLN A 255 12.56 17.25 11.96
CA GLN A 255 11.14 17.64 11.83
C GLN A 255 10.20 16.45 11.64
N ILE A 256 10.72 15.25 11.34
CA ILE A 256 9.93 14.04 11.07
C ILE A 256 9.75 13.20 12.37
N GLU A 257 10.55 13.44 13.38
CA GLU A 257 10.44 12.81 14.70
C GLU A 257 9.33 13.47 15.52
#